data_2ca97a5333e255bbb9758fc69b03d53e
#
_entry.id   2ca97a5333e255bbb9758fc69b03d53e
#
_cell.length_a   1.000
_cell.length_b   1.000
_cell.length_c   1.000
_cell.angle_alpha   90.00
_cell.angle_beta   90.00
_cell.angle_gamma   90.00
#
_symmetry.space_group_name_H-M   'P 1'
#
loop_
_entity.id
_entity.type
_entity.pdbx_description
1 polymer ?
#
loop_
_entity_poly.entity_id
_entity_poly.type
_entity_poly.pdbx_seq_one_letter_code
_entity_poly.pdbx_strand_id
1 'polypeptide(L)'
;MAVIGDLIVGIENSDGNTNVRFHQKDTLKRSFERLEQNGLTINRFRADCGLCSEEIVDMVEAHCRHFYIRANRCSSFYDSMFALTGWKTVEINGIEFELNSILVEKWKGKPYRLVIQRQRRIDGDLDIWEGEYTYRCILANDYKSSARDIVEFYNLRGGKERIFDDMNNGFGWNRLPKSFMTQNTVFLLMTALIRNFYKAIMQRLKTHEFGLRATSRIKTFVFKFISVPAKWIKTSRRHVLNIYSDNNAYANLFKTDFG
;
A
#
# COMPACT_ATOMS: atom_id res chain seq x y z
N MET A 1 -4.27 -7.45 -2.34
CA MET A 1 -3.13 -7.32 -1.40
C MET A 1 -3.45 -6.28 -0.34
N ALA A 2 -3.32 -6.61 0.94
CA ALA A 2 -3.43 -5.72 2.09
C ALA A 2 -2.03 -5.38 2.64
N VAL A 3 -1.82 -4.12 3.08
CA VAL A 3 -0.51 -3.62 3.52
C VAL A 3 -0.68 -2.74 4.76
N ILE A 4 0.19 -2.92 5.75
CA ILE A 4 0.34 -2.03 6.91
C ILE A 4 1.75 -1.45 6.87
N GLY A 5 1.84 -0.11 6.74
CA GLY A 5 3.14 0.54 6.49
C GLY A 5 3.78 0.02 5.20
N ASP A 6 4.92 -0.63 5.31
CA ASP A 6 5.65 -1.26 4.20
C ASP A 6 5.57 -2.80 4.21
N LEU A 7 4.76 -3.38 5.11
CA LEU A 7 4.61 -4.83 5.24
C LEU A 7 3.35 -5.33 4.55
N ILE A 8 3.48 -6.43 3.80
CA ILE A 8 2.36 -7.13 3.20
C ILE A 8 1.74 -8.04 4.27
N VAL A 9 0.48 -7.79 4.61
CA VAL A 9 -0.24 -8.55 5.66
C VAL A 9 -1.35 -9.45 5.10
N GLY A 10 -1.68 -9.30 3.83
CA GLY A 10 -2.69 -10.14 3.19
C GLY A 10 -2.54 -10.16 1.67
N ILE A 11 -2.67 -11.36 1.10
CA ILE A 11 -2.70 -11.57 -0.34
C ILE A 11 -3.85 -12.52 -0.64
N GLU A 12 -4.52 -12.25 -1.75
CA GLU A 12 -5.44 -13.18 -2.38
C GLU A 12 -5.08 -13.28 -3.86
N ASN A 13 -5.04 -14.50 -4.34
CA ASN A 13 -4.87 -14.83 -5.74
C ASN A 13 -6.24 -15.20 -6.29
N SER A 14 -6.70 -14.50 -7.30
CA SER A 14 -8.00 -14.73 -7.95
C SER A 14 -7.77 -15.07 -9.42
N ASP A 15 -8.71 -15.77 -10.03
CA ASP A 15 -8.67 -16.02 -11.48
C ASP A 15 -8.64 -14.71 -12.25
N GLY A 16 -7.82 -14.66 -13.30
CA GLY A 16 -7.63 -13.45 -14.11
C GLY A 16 -8.91 -12.89 -14.75
N ASN A 17 -9.94 -13.71 -14.92
CA ASN A 17 -11.25 -13.33 -15.44
C ASN A 17 -12.26 -12.95 -14.34
N THR A 18 -11.88 -13.04 -13.08
CA THR A 18 -12.79 -12.72 -11.98
C THR A 18 -12.88 -11.20 -11.79
N ASN A 19 -14.11 -10.69 -11.66
CA ASN A 19 -14.31 -9.29 -11.32
C ASN A 19 -13.57 -8.97 -10.01
N VAL A 20 -12.81 -7.87 -9.99
CA VAL A 20 -12.02 -7.43 -8.84
C VAL A 20 -12.85 -7.31 -7.56
N ARG A 21 -14.17 -7.10 -7.67
CA ARG A 21 -15.10 -7.01 -6.54
C ARG A 21 -15.55 -8.35 -5.97
N PHE A 22 -15.29 -9.44 -6.69
CA PHE A 22 -15.73 -10.77 -6.26
C PHE A 22 -14.92 -11.21 -5.03
N HIS A 23 -15.60 -11.63 -3.96
CA HIS A 23 -15.02 -12.03 -2.67
C HIS A 23 -14.18 -10.99 -1.91
N GLN A 24 -14.18 -9.72 -2.32
CA GLN A 24 -13.37 -8.69 -1.63
C GLN A 24 -13.79 -8.49 -0.17
N LYS A 25 -15.09 -8.55 0.14
CA LYS A 25 -15.59 -8.44 1.51
C LYS A 25 -15.01 -9.52 2.40
N ASP A 26 -15.12 -10.78 1.98
CA ASP A 26 -14.64 -11.92 2.77
C ASP A 26 -13.13 -11.89 2.96
N THR A 27 -12.38 -11.47 1.94
CA THR A 27 -10.94 -11.30 2.00
C THR A 27 -10.52 -10.22 2.98
N LEU A 28 -11.17 -9.07 2.94
CA LEU A 28 -10.91 -7.99 3.87
C LEU A 28 -11.29 -8.38 5.29
N LYS A 29 -12.47 -8.98 5.48
CA LYS A 29 -12.93 -9.47 6.77
C LYS A 29 -11.92 -10.43 7.39
N ARG A 30 -11.49 -11.47 6.66
CA ARG A 30 -10.45 -12.39 7.12
C ARG A 30 -9.14 -11.69 7.46
N SER A 31 -8.79 -10.64 6.72
CA SER A 31 -7.57 -9.87 6.99
C SER A 31 -7.69 -9.08 8.30
N PHE A 32 -8.81 -8.43 8.55
CA PHE A 32 -9.07 -7.71 9.80
C PHE A 32 -9.11 -8.68 11.00
N GLU A 33 -9.87 -9.76 10.90
CA GLU A 33 -9.99 -10.77 11.97
C GLU A 33 -8.63 -11.36 12.36
N ARG A 34 -7.75 -11.65 11.38
CA ARG A 34 -6.39 -12.13 11.65
C ARG A 34 -5.53 -11.09 12.36
N LEU A 35 -5.65 -9.82 12.00
CA LEU A 35 -4.91 -8.74 12.66
C LEU A 35 -5.39 -8.58 14.10
N GLU A 36 -6.70 -8.59 14.33
CA GLU A 36 -7.31 -8.49 15.66
C GLU A 36 -6.95 -9.66 16.55
N GLN A 37 -6.97 -10.90 16.04
CA GLN A 37 -6.52 -12.12 16.76
C GLN A 37 -5.05 -12.03 17.20
N ASN A 38 -4.23 -11.23 16.49
CA ASN A 38 -2.84 -10.95 16.86
C ASN A 38 -2.68 -9.65 17.65
N GLY A 39 -3.76 -9.09 18.20
CA GLY A 39 -3.73 -7.90 19.05
C GLY A 39 -3.51 -6.58 18.29
N LEU A 40 -3.69 -6.56 16.97
CA LEU A 40 -3.49 -5.38 16.15
C LEU A 40 -4.84 -4.70 15.87
N THR A 41 -4.98 -3.44 16.32
CA THR A 41 -6.15 -2.61 16.03
C THR A 41 -5.87 -1.66 14.88
N ILE A 42 -6.74 -1.63 13.89
CA ILE A 42 -6.61 -0.75 12.74
C ILE A 42 -7.30 0.58 13.02
N ASN A 43 -6.54 1.63 13.15
CA ASN A 43 -7.08 2.96 13.38
C ASN A 43 -7.58 3.63 12.10
N ARG A 44 -6.82 3.50 11.00
CA ARG A 44 -7.13 4.13 9.70
C ARG A 44 -6.99 3.15 8.55
N PHE A 45 -8.04 3.06 7.75
CA PHE A 45 -8.09 2.24 6.54
C PHE A 45 -8.20 3.13 5.30
N ARG A 46 -7.51 2.80 4.24
CA ARG A 46 -7.63 3.48 2.94
C ARG A 46 -7.65 2.49 1.80
N ALA A 47 -8.49 2.78 0.81
CA ALA A 47 -8.66 1.90 -0.34
C ALA A 47 -8.99 2.65 -1.63
N ASP A 48 -8.87 1.94 -2.73
CA ASP A 48 -9.23 2.43 -4.06
C ASP A 48 -10.74 2.41 -4.28
N CYS A 49 -11.17 3.00 -5.38
CA CYS A 49 -12.57 3.08 -5.78
C CYS A 49 -13.23 1.71 -6.00
N GLY A 50 -12.48 0.67 -6.30
CA GLY A 50 -12.98 -0.70 -6.39
C GLY A 50 -13.67 -1.19 -5.10
N LEU A 51 -13.28 -0.65 -3.95
CA LEU A 51 -13.84 -0.98 -2.62
C LEU A 51 -14.93 0.00 -2.16
N CYS A 52 -15.40 0.91 -3.01
CA CYS A 52 -16.43 1.88 -2.66
C CYS A 52 -17.83 1.28 -2.85
N SER A 53 -18.28 0.46 -1.89
CA SER A 53 -19.62 -0.09 -1.81
C SER A 53 -20.14 -0.07 -0.37
N GLU A 54 -21.45 -0.04 -0.17
CA GLU A 54 -22.11 -0.02 1.14
C GLU A 54 -21.60 -1.20 2.00
N GLU A 55 -21.66 -2.39 1.45
CA GLU A 55 -21.27 -3.62 2.13
C GLU A 55 -19.82 -3.62 2.61
N ILE A 56 -18.91 -3.06 1.82
CA ILE A 56 -17.49 -2.93 2.20
C ILE A 56 -17.32 -1.86 3.27
N VAL A 57 -18.00 -0.73 3.14
CA VAL A 57 -17.89 0.36 4.12
C VAL A 57 -18.42 -0.08 5.47
N ASP A 58 -19.59 -0.73 5.53
CA ASP A 58 -20.15 -1.25 6.78
C ASP A 58 -19.20 -2.25 7.46
N MET A 59 -18.60 -3.16 6.68
CA MET A 59 -17.62 -4.10 7.21
C MET A 59 -16.35 -3.39 7.71
N VAL A 60 -15.83 -2.43 6.96
CA VAL A 60 -14.64 -1.66 7.35
C VAL A 60 -14.88 -0.83 8.61
N GLU A 61 -16.06 -0.22 8.76
CA GLU A 61 -16.43 0.54 9.96
C GLU A 61 -16.55 -0.34 11.22
N ALA A 62 -16.88 -1.63 11.05
CA ALA A 62 -16.91 -2.57 12.16
C ALA A 62 -15.49 -2.91 12.70
N HIS A 63 -14.44 -2.74 11.89
CA HIS A 63 -13.08 -3.17 12.19
C HIS A 63 -12.07 -2.04 12.30
N CYS A 64 -12.40 -0.81 11.88
CA CYS A 64 -11.48 0.33 11.99
C CYS A 64 -12.20 1.62 12.38
N ARG A 65 -11.47 2.52 13.01
CA ARG A 65 -12.02 3.78 13.49
C ARG A 65 -12.36 4.75 12.35
N HIS A 66 -11.47 4.88 11.38
CA HIS A 66 -11.65 5.78 10.24
C HIS A 66 -11.32 5.09 8.93
N PHE A 67 -12.12 5.33 7.92
CA PHE A 67 -11.83 4.91 6.56
C PHE A 67 -11.73 6.10 5.61
N TYR A 68 -10.98 5.90 4.52
CA TYR A 68 -10.77 6.85 3.43
C TYR A 68 -10.75 6.05 2.12
N ILE A 69 -11.86 6.06 1.41
CA ILE A 69 -12.04 5.28 0.18
C ILE A 69 -12.27 6.25 -0.97
N ARG A 70 -11.51 6.09 -2.05
CA ARG A 70 -11.76 6.86 -3.26
C ARG A 70 -13.17 6.57 -3.74
N ALA A 71 -14.02 7.60 -3.81
CA ALA A 71 -15.35 7.44 -4.35
C ALA A 71 -15.27 7.21 -5.87
N ASN A 72 -16.11 6.30 -6.37
CA ASN A 72 -16.32 6.14 -7.81
C ASN A 72 -16.80 7.47 -8.39
N ARG A 73 -16.72 7.63 -9.72
CA ARG A 73 -17.22 8.80 -10.42
C ARG A 73 -18.55 9.22 -9.78
N CYS A 74 -18.49 10.34 -9.07
CA CYS A 74 -19.62 10.81 -8.26
C CYS A 74 -20.64 11.56 -9.11
N SER A 75 -21.01 11.00 -10.28
CA SER A 75 -21.95 11.62 -11.19
C SER A 75 -23.27 12.04 -10.51
N SER A 76 -23.73 11.26 -9.51
CA SER A 76 -24.90 11.62 -8.70
C SER A 76 -24.71 12.85 -7.80
N PHE A 77 -23.48 13.34 -7.65
CA PHE A 77 -23.17 14.50 -6.82
C PHE A 77 -22.56 15.67 -7.64
N TYR A 78 -22.45 15.54 -8.96
CA TYR A 78 -21.85 16.57 -9.79
C TYR A 78 -22.52 17.94 -9.64
N ASP A 79 -23.85 17.99 -9.67
CA ASP A 79 -24.59 19.24 -9.52
C ASP A 79 -24.26 19.90 -8.17
N SER A 80 -24.24 19.11 -7.10
CA SER A 80 -23.86 19.58 -5.77
C SER A 80 -22.39 20.04 -5.71
N MET A 81 -21.49 19.34 -6.41
CA MET A 81 -20.06 19.68 -6.45
C MET A 81 -19.80 20.95 -7.25
N PHE A 82 -20.48 21.14 -8.38
CA PHE A 82 -20.32 22.34 -9.23
C PHE A 82 -20.90 23.58 -8.57
N ALA A 83 -21.94 23.44 -7.76
CA ALA A 83 -22.51 24.55 -6.99
C ALA A 83 -21.67 24.96 -5.78
N LEU A 84 -20.59 24.22 -5.44
CA LEU A 84 -19.78 24.53 -4.27
C LEU A 84 -19.01 25.83 -4.45
N THR A 85 -19.08 26.66 -3.41
CA THR A 85 -18.27 27.86 -3.23
C THR A 85 -17.30 27.67 -2.07
N GLY A 86 -16.37 28.60 -1.90
CA GLY A 86 -15.44 28.55 -0.75
C GLY A 86 -14.35 27.48 -0.86
N TRP A 87 -13.88 27.22 -2.08
CA TRP A 87 -12.73 26.36 -2.34
C TRP A 87 -11.48 26.91 -1.65
N LYS A 88 -10.71 26.01 -1.03
CA LYS A 88 -9.45 26.33 -0.38
C LYS A 88 -8.29 25.84 -1.25
N THR A 89 -7.48 26.77 -1.72
CA THR A 89 -6.25 26.43 -2.44
C THR A 89 -5.21 25.90 -1.47
N VAL A 90 -4.62 24.75 -1.80
CA VAL A 90 -3.56 24.10 -1.02
C VAL A 90 -2.51 23.54 -1.97
N GLU A 91 -1.26 23.59 -1.53
CA GLU A 91 -0.16 22.91 -2.21
C GLU A 91 0.11 21.56 -1.53
N ILE A 92 0.14 20.49 -2.29
CA ILE A 92 0.46 19.13 -1.83
C ILE A 92 1.51 18.53 -2.77
N ASN A 93 2.70 18.24 -2.25
CA ASN A 93 3.83 17.72 -3.01
C ASN A 93 4.24 18.60 -4.21
N GLY A 94 4.21 19.91 -4.07
CA GLY A 94 4.57 20.86 -5.13
C GLY A 94 3.50 21.05 -6.21
N ILE A 95 2.30 20.51 -6.01
CA ILE A 95 1.17 20.65 -6.92
C ILE A 95 0.04 21.41 -6.21
N GLU A 96 -0.49 22.41 -6.87
CA GLU A 96 -1.62 23.19 -6.37
C GLU A 96 -2.95 22.49 -6.66
N PHE A 97 -3.81 22.43 -5.65
CA PHE A 97 -5.15 21.87 -5.69
C PHE A 97 -6.13 22.80 -4.97
N GLU A 98 -7.38 22.71 -5.35
CA GLU A 98 -8.48 23.31 -4.61
C GLU A 98 -9.26 22.20 -3.88
N LEU A 99 -9.47 22.39 -2.57
CA LEU A 99 -10.14 21.42 -1.71
C LEU A 99 -11.44 21.99 -1.17
N ASN A 100 -12.45 21.13 -1.07
CA ASN A 100 -13.69 21.37 -0.37
C ASN A 100 -14.19 20.06 0.27
N SER A 101 -15.20 20.11 1.12
CA SER A 101 -15.85 18.92 1.63
C SER A 101 -17.31 19.17 1.94
N ILE A 102 -18.14 18.18 1.66
CA ILE A 102 -19.59 18.16 1.95
C ILE A 102 -19.96 16.89 2.69
N LEU A 103 -21.11 16.92 3.35
CA LEU A 103 -21.76 15.72 3.86
C LEU A 103 -22.70 15.18 2.79
N VAL A 104 -22.64 13.89 2.55
CA VAL A 104 -23.45 13.20 1.56
C VAL A 104 -24.14 11.98 2.19
N GLU A 105 -25.39 11.79 1.91
CA GLU A 105 -26.12 10.55 2.20
C GLU A 105 -26.00 9.64 0.98
N LYS A 106 -25.04 8.73 1.02
CA LYS A 106 -24.80 7.83 -0.10
C LYS A 106 -25.58 6.53 0.03
N TRP A 107 -25.78 6.05 1.27
CA TRP A 107 -26.50 4.82 1.59
C TRP A 107 -27.39 5.02 2.83
N LYS A 108 -28.64 4.62 2.76
CA LYS A 108 -29.64 4.49 3.82
C LYS A 108 -29.49 5.45 5.03
N GLY A 109 -29.54 6.76 4.77
CA GLY A 109 -29.64 7.76 5.84
C GLY A 109 -28.40 7.93 6.71
N LYS A 110 -27.24 7.35 6.33
CA LYS A 110 -25.98 7.53 7.04
C LYS A 110 -25.15 8.60 6.33
N PRO A 111 -24.92 9.74 6.98
CA PRO A 111 -24.10 10.80 6.38
C PRO A 111 -22.62 10.39 6.39
N TYR A 112 -21.97 10.58 5.27
CA TYR A 112 -20.52 10.47 5.13
C TYR A 112 -19.93 11.79 4.67
N ARG A 113 -18.66 12.02 4.98
CA ARG A 113 -17.94 13.17 4.50
C ARG A 113 -17.34 12.84 3.13
N LEU A 114 -17.67 13.63 2.13
CA LEU A 114 -17.04 13.59 0.81
C LEU A 114 -16.03 14.74 0.73
N VAL A 115 -14.74 14.41 0.73
CA VAL A 115 -13.67 15.37 0.50
C VAL A 115 -13.40 15.41 -1.00
N ILE A 116 -13.49 16.61 -1.56
CA ILE A 116 -13.40 16.87 -3.00
C ILE A 116 -12.11 17.63 -3.26
N GLN A 117 -11.30 17.07 -4.13
CA GLN A 117 -10.10 17.69 -4.66
C GLN A 117 -10.34 17.99 -6.14
N ARG A 118 -10.11 19.24 -6.56
CA ARG A 118 -10.10 19.59 -7.98
C ARG A 118 -8.80 20.24 -8.37
N GLN A 119 -8.45 20.07 -9.64
CA GLN A 119 -7.29 20.68 -10.27
C GLN A 119 -7.67 21.14 -11.66
N ARG A 120 -7.26 22.35 -12.04
CA ARG A 120 -7.49 22.86 -13.39
C ARG A 120 -6.70 22.03 -14.40
N ARG A 121 -7.31 21.69 -15.52
CA ARG A 121 -6.67 20.97 -16.62
C ARG A 121 -5.62 21.85 -17.27
N ILE A 122 -4.44 21.28 -17.53
CA ILE A 122 -3.32 22.03 -18.11
C ILE A 122 -3.47 22.15 -19.63
N ASP A 123 -4.09 21.18 -20.27
CA ASP A 123 -4.08 21.03 -21.74
C ASP A 123 -5.21 21.77 -22.45
N GLY A 124 -6.05 22.53 -21.73
CA GLY A 124 -7.21 23.21 -22.31
C GLY A 124 -8.32 22.27 -22.81
N ASP A 125 -8.16 20.96 -22.64
CA ASP A 125 -9.18 19.98 -22.96
C ASP A 125 -10.36 20.08 -22.00
N LEU A 126 -11.52 20.47 -22.53
CA LEU A 126 -12.78 20.47 -21.78
C LEU A 126 -13.33 19.05 -21.75
N ASP A 127 -13.50 18.50 -20.57
CA ASP A 127 -14.29 17.27 -20.42
C ASP A 127 -15.78 17.63 -20.48
N ILE A 128 -16.55 16.83 -21.20
CA ILE A 128 -18.00 17.07 -21.41
C ILE A 128 -18.76 17.09 -20.07
N TRP A 129 -18.24 16.38 -19.04
CA TRP A 129 -18.89 16.22 -17.74
C TRP A 129 -18.25 17.07 -16.62
N GLU A 130 -16.93 17.24 -16.66
CA GLU A 130 -16.15 17.89 -15.60
C GLU A 130 -15.68 19.31 -15.95
N GLY A 131 -15.84 19.74 -17.22
CA GLY A 131 -15.43 21.06 -17.69
C GLY A 131 -13.92 21.30 -17.61
N GLU A 132 -13.52 22.47 -17.08
CA GLU A 132 -12.10 22.87 -16.96
C GLU A 132 -11.34 22.18 -15.83
N TYR A 133 -12.01 21.43 -14.96
CA TYR A 133 -11.42 20.82 -13.79
C TYR A 133 -11.45 19.30 -13.84
N THR A 134 -10.46 18.68 -13.25
CA THR A 134 -10.48 17.24 -12.90
C THR A 134 -10.83 17.08 -11.44
N TYR A 135 -11.82 16.27 -11.14
CA TYR A 135 -12.29 16.03 -9.78
C TYR A 135 -11.87 14.67 -9.24
N ARG A 136 -11.46 14.65 -7.97
CA ARG A 136 -11.17 13.42 -7.22
C ARG A 136 -11.88 13.50 -5.88
N CYS A 137 -12.62 12.45 -5.54
CA CYS A 137 -13.41 12.42 -4.32
C CYS A 137 -12.95 11.32 -3.39
N ILE A 138 -12.90 11.60 -2.09
CA ILE A 138 -12.59 10.65 -1.03
C ILE A 138 -13.77 10.61 -0.08
N LEU A 139 -14.40 9.44 0.04
CA LEU A 139 -15.43 9.17 1.02
C LEU A 139 -14.78 8.77 2.34
N ALA A 140 -15.21 9.38 3.45
CA ALA A 140 -14.63 9.16 4.76
C ALA A 140 -15.68 9.28 5.87
N ASN A 141 -15.41 8.64 7.01
CA ASN A 141 -16.12 8.86 8.27
C ASN A 141 -15.29 9.68 9.28
N ASP A 142 -14.31 10.42 8.80
CA ASP A 142 -13.52 11.34 9.61
C ASP A 142 -14.03 12.77 9.44
N TYR A 143 -14.76 13.25 10.43
CA TYR A 143 -15.39 14.58 10.43
C TYR A 143 -14.51 15.66 11.06
N LYS A 144 -13.39 15.27 11.72
CA LYS A 144 -12.55 16.17 12.51
C LYS A 144 -11.30 16.64 11.76
N SER A 145 -10.67 15.74 11.01
CA SER A 145 -9.45 16.07 10.27
C SER A 145 -9.72 17.10 9.18
N SER A 146 -8.74 17.93 8.84
CA SER A 146 -8.88 18.86 7.72
C SER A 146 -8.98 18.11 6.38
N ALA A 147 -9.57 18.74 5.37
CA ALA A 147 -9.62 18.16 4.02
C ALA A 147 -8.21 17.87 3.47
N ARG A 148 -7.25 18.76 3.80
CA ARG A 148 -5.83 18.58 3.45
C ARG A 148 -5.25 17.31 4.06
N ASP A 149 -5.41 17.11 5.38
CA ASP A 149 -4.87 15.93 6.07
C ASP A 149 -5.44 14.63 5.50
N ILE A 150 -6.74 14.63 5.15
CA ILE A 150 -7.41 13.48 4.53
C ILE A 150 -6.79 13.19 3.16
N VAL A 151 -6.59 14.20 2.32
CA VAL A 151 -5.99 14.03 0.98
C VAL A 151 -4.54 13.59 1.09
N GLU A 152 -3.74 14.21 1.96
CA GLU A 152 -2.34 13.82 2.18
C GLU A 152 -2.24 12.37 2.67
N PHE A 153 -3.06 11.99 3.67
CA PHE A 153 -3.11 10.61 4.15
C PHE A 153 -3.52 9.64 3.04
N TYR A 154 -4.54 10.00 2.24
CA TYR A 154 -4.98 9.15 1.14
C TYR A 154 -3.90 8.99 0.08
N ASN A 155 -3.19 10.06 -0.29
CA ASN A 155 -2.14 10.04 -1.31
C ASN A 155 -0.96 9.13 -0.94
N LEU A 156 -0.70 8.88 0.35
CA LEU A 156 0.26 7.87 0.77
C LEU A 156 -0.11 6.44 0.29
N ARG A 157 -1.32 6.23 -0.26
CA ARG A 157 -1.71 4.99 -0.92
C ARG A 157 -0.78 4.63 -2.10
N GLY A 158 -0.26 5.63 -2.81
CA GLY A 158 0.71 5.43 -3.88
C GLY A 158 1.94 4.60 -3.48
N GLY A 159 2.25 4.51 -2.19
CA GLY A 159 3.26 3.57 -1.68
C GLY A 159 3.00 2.10 -2.02
N LYS A 160 1.72 1.69 -2.20
CA LYS A 160 1.38 0.33 -2.65
C LYS A 160 1.87 0.02 -4.06
N GLU A 161 1.84 1.00 -4.96
CA GLU A 161 2.32 0.83 -6.33
C GLU A 161 3.81 0.49 -6.34
N ARG A 162 4.58 1.11 -5.44
CA ARG A 162 6.00 0.77 -5.23
C ARG A 162 6.17 -0.65 -4.70
N ILE A 163 5.28 -1.12 -3.82
CA ILE A 163 5.33 -2.51 -3.32
C ILE A 163 5.00 -3.48 -4.46
N PHE A 164 4.00 -3.20 -5.29
CA PHE A 164 3.71 -4.01 -6.48
C PHE A 164 4.88 -4.03 -7.46
N ASP A 165 5.52 -2.88 -7.70
CA ASP A 165 6.72 -2.79 -8.54
C ASP A 165 7.88 -3.63 -7.98
N ASP A 166 8.10 -3.58 -6.66
CA ASP A 166 9.07 -4.45 -5.98
C ASP A 166 8.75 -5.94 -6.20
N MET A 167 7.48 -6.34 -6.02
CA MET A 167 7.06 -7.73 -6.18
C MET A 167 7.16 -8.20 -7.63
N ASN A 168 6.76 -7.38 -8.58
CA ASN A 168 6.85 -7.69 -9.99
C ASN A 168 8.30 -7.82 -10.46
N ASN A 169 9.15 -6.85 -10.14
CA ASN A 169 10.49 -6.75 -10.68
C ASN A 169 11.56 -7.45 -9.81
N GLY A 170 11.30 -7.60 -8.51
CA GLY A 170 12.24 -8.19 -7.54
C GLY A 170 11.92 -9.65 -7.20
N PHE A 171 10.64 -9.97 -7.06
CA PHE A 171 10.19 -11.27 -6.55
C PHE A 171 9.43 -12.11 -7.58
N GLY A 172 9.37 -11.67 -8.83
CA GLY A 172 8.89 -12.48 -9.95
C GLY A 172 7.38 -12.57 -10.13
N TRP A 173 6.60 -11.63 -9.55
CA TRP A 173 5.14 -11.65 -9.70
C TRP A 173 4.65 -11.36 -11.12
N ASN A 174 5.47 -10.71 -11.95
CA ASN A 174 5.17 -10.46 -13.36
C ASN A 174 5.22 -11.73 -14.23
N ARG A 175 5.77 -12.84 -13.71
CA ARG A 175 5.84 -14.13 -14.41
C ARG A 175 5.65 -15.25 -13.38
N LEU A 176 4.41 -15.67 -13.21
CA LEU A 176 4.09 -16.77 -12.30
C LEU A 176 4.75 -18.06 -12.79
N PRO A 177 5.39 -18.84 -11.88
CA PRO A 177 6.24 -19.98 -12.26
C PRO A 177 5.47 -21.22 -12.72
N LYS A 178 4.16 -21.28 -12.49
CA LYS A 178 3.31 -22.42 -12.75
C LYS A 178 2.04 -22.05 -13.50
N SER A 179 1.40 -23.06 -14.11
CA SER A 179 0.11 -22.91 -14.77
C SER A 179 -1.07 -23.08 -13.82
N PHE A 180 -0.85 -23.62 -12.62
CA PHE A 180 -1.92 -23.92 -11.66
C PHE A 180 -2.03 -22.84 -10.58
N MET A 181 -3.24 -22.39 -10.35
CA MET A 181 -3.57 -21.32 -9.40
C MET A 181 -3.08 -21.61 -7.99
N THR A 182 -3.29 -22.81 -7.46
CA THR A 182 -2.89 -23.21 -6.11
C THR A 182 -1.38 -23.05 -5.89
N GLN A 183 -0.57 -23.53 -6.87
CA GLN A 183 0.89 -23.44 -6.79
C GLN A 183 1.37 -21.98 -6.87
N ASN A 184 0.73 -21.17 -7.72
CA ASN A 184 1.02 -19.75 -7.82
C ASN A 184 0.62 -18.99 -6.55
N THR A 185 -0.47 -19.39 -5.88
CA THR A 185 -0.87 -18.81 -4.60
C THR A 185 0.20 -19.04 -3.53
N VAL A 186 0.73 -20.25 -3.43
CA VAL A 186 1.84 -20.56 -2.51
C VAL A 186 3.07 -19.69 -2.85
N PHE A 187 3.42 -19.59 -4.13
CA PHE A 187 4.53 -18.75 -4.59
C PHE A 187 4.36 -17.28 -4.19
N LEU A 188 3.17 -16.72 -4.41
CA LEU A 188 2.85 -15.33 -4.06
C LEU A 188 2.96 -15.10 -2.54
N LEU A 189 2.41 -16.01 -1.73
CA LEU A 189 2.47 -15.93 -0.26
C LEU A 189 3.91 -16.03 0.26
N MET A 190 4.68 -17.00 -0.24
CA MET A 190 6.07 -17.19 0.18
C MET A 190 6.95 -16.00 -0.19
N THR A 191 6.81 -15.48 -1.40
CA THR A 191 7.58 -14.31 -1.86
C THR A 191 7.22 -13.03 -1.11
N ALA A 192 5.95 -12.86 -0.73
CA ALA A 192 5.54 -11.75 0.14
C ALA A 192 6.16 -11.84 1.54
N LEU A 193 6.19 -13.05 2.12
CA LEU A 193 6.85 -13.29 3.40
C LEU A 193 8.36 -12.99 3.31
N ILE A 194 9.02 -13.48 2.27
CA ILE A 194 10.45 -13.20 2.02
C ILE A 194 10.68 -11.69 1.87
N ARG A 195 9.79 -10.96 1.18
CA ARG A 195 9.89 -9.50 1.11
C ARG A 195 9.78 -8.83 2.47
N ASN A 196 8.87 -9.28 3.32
CA ASN A 196 8.73 -8.74 4.66
C ASN A 196 10.00 -8.99 5.49
N PHE A 197 10.59 -10.19 5.43
CA PHE A 197 11.90 -10.48 6.06
C PHE A 197 13.01 -9.59 5.49
N TYR A 198 13.08 -9.44 4.18
CA TYR A 198 14.03 -8.54 3.54
C TYR A 198 13.90 -7.11 4.09
N LYS A 199 12.70 -6.58 4.22
CA LYS A 199 12.46 -5.24 4.78
C LYS A 199 12.87 -5.15 6.25
N ALA A 200 12.60 -6.17 7.05
CA ALA A 200 13.01 -6.24 8.45
C ALA A 200 14.55 -6.25 8.57
N ILE A 201 15.24 -7.01 7.72
CA ILE A 201 16.70 -7.03 7.66
C ILE A 201 17.24 -5.64 7.29
N MET A 202 16.69 -5.02 6.23
CA MET A 202 17.14 -3.70 5.77
C MET A 202 16.97 -2.58 6.81
N GLN A 203 15.96 -2.70 7.69
CA GLN A 203 15.74 -1.74 8.78
C GLN A 203 16.78 -1.89 9.91
N ARG A 204 17.30 -3.09 10.13
CA ARG A 204 18.26 -3.41 11.19
C ARG A 204 19.71 -3.34 10.71
N LEU A 205 19.92 -3.48 9.41
CA LEU A 205 21.25 -3.46 8.82
C LEU A 205 21.80 -2.04 8.70
N LYS A 206 23.06 -1.85 9.02
CA LYS A 206 23.79 -0.61 8.69
C LYS A 206 24.08 -0.59 7.17
N THR A 207 23.06 -0.27 6.41
CA THR A 207 23.04 -0.44 4.95
C THR A 207 24.20 0.26 4.24
N HIS A 208 24.63 1.41 4.74
CA HIS A 208 25.75 2.18 4.15
C HIS A 208 27.08 1.44 4.19
N GLU A 209 27.33 0.61 5.23
CA GLU A 209 28.55 -0.22 5.33
C GLU A 209 28.67 -1.25 4.20
N PHE A 210 27.56 -1.61 3.56
CA PHE A 210 27.46 -2.55 2.45
C PHE A 210 27.20 -1.87 1.09
N GLY A 211 27.31 -0.53 1.04
CA GLY A 211 27.00 0.24 -0.16
C GLY A 211 25.53 0.16 -0.58
N LEU A 212 24.65 -0.10 0.39
CA LEU A 212 23.21 -0.17 0.23
C LEU A 212 22.54 1.10 0.74
N ARG A 213 21.28 1.32 0.32
CA ARG A 213 20.36 2.33 0.88
C ARG A 213 19.19 1.60 1.49
N ALA A 214 18.51 2.17 2.49
CA ALA A 214 17.29 1.62 3.07
C ALA A 214 16.19 1.31 2.02
N THR A 215 16.23 2.04 0.91
CA THR A 215 15.33 1.88 -0.25
C THR A 215 15.88 0.99 -1.35
N SER A 216 17.03 0.34 -1.17
CA SER A 216 17.61 -0.57 -2.18
C SER A 216 16.62 -1.68 -2.53
N ARG A 217 16.61 -2.09 -3.79
CA ARG A 217 15.79 -3.21 -4.25
C ARG A 217 16.46 -4.55 -3.90
N ILE A 218 15.65 -5.61 -3.79
CA ILE A 218 16.14 -6.95 -3.43
C ILE A 218 17.28 -7.42 -4.33
N LYS A 219 17.25 -7.17 -5.63
CA LYS A 219 18.32 -7.54 -6.56
C LYS A 219 19.66 -6.88 -6.20
N THR A 220 19.61 -5.59 -5.82
CA THR A 220 20.80 -4.86 -5.38
C THR A 220 21.32 -5.40 -4.04
N PHE A 221 20.42 -5.73 -3.12
CA PHE A 221 20.76 -6.36 -1.85
C PHE A 221 21.43 -7.72 -2.06
N VAL A 222 20.82 -8.58 -2.87
CA VAL A 222 21.40 -9.90 -3.19
C VAL A 222 22.80 -9.73 -3.80
N PHE A 223 22.95 -8.86 -4.78
CA PHE A 223 24.23 -8.63 -5.45
C PHE A 223 25.31 -8.10 -4.51
N LYS A 224 25.01 -7.10 -3.69
CA LYS A 224 26.00 -6.43 -2.84
C LYS A 224 26.23 -7.09 -1.48
N PHE A 225 25.25 -7.80 -0.97
CA PHE A 225 25.27 -8.31 0.40
C PHE A 225 25.29 -9.84 0.47
N ILE A 226 24.53 -10.53 -0.38
CA ILE A 226 24.41 -12.00 -0.34
C ILE A 226 25.44 -12.67 -1.25
N SER A 227 25.65 -12.13 -2.47
CA SER A 227 26.51 -12.74 -3.49
C SER A 227 28.01 -12.49 -3.19
N VAL A 228 28.44 -12.86 -1.98
CA VAL A 228 29.82 -12.76 -1.54
C VAL A 228 30.43 -14.17 -1.48
N PRO A 229 31.64 -14.38 -2.01
CA PRO A 229 32.29 -15.68 -1.91
C PRO A 229 32.44 -16.14 -0.46
N ALA A 230 31.97 -17.33 -0.15
CA ALA A 230 32.07 -17.88 1.18
C ALA A 230 32.25 -19.39 1.15
N LYS A 231 32.89 -19.95 2.19
CA LYS A 231 33.12 -21.38 2.33
C LYS A 231 32.81 -21.83 3.76
N TRP A 232 31.98 -22.87 3.89
CA TRP A 232 31.82 -23.59 5.13
C TRP A 232 33.00 -24.52 5.37
N ILE A 233 33.63 -24.40 6.52
CA ILE A 233 34.74 -25.26 6.97
C ILE A 233 34.29 -25.94 8.27
N LYS A 234 34.48 -27.26 8.31
CA LYS A 234 34.33 -28.03 9.56
C LYS A 234 35.71 -28.19 10.18
N THR A 235 35.92 -27.56 11.32
CA THR A 235 37.17 -27.66 12.08
C THR A 235 36.85 -28.27 13.43
N SER A 236 37.32 -29.50 13.68
CA SER A 236 37.02 -30.26 14.91
C SER A 236 35.52 -30.40 15.15
N ARG A 237 34.97 -29.69 16.14
CA ARG A 237 33.53 -29.71 16.49
C ARG A 237 32.80 -28.43 16.09
N ARG A 238 33.43 -27.54 15.31
CA ARG A 238 32.85 -26.24 14.95
C ARG A 238 32.64 -26.14 13.44
N HIS A 239 31.52 -25.54 13.06
CA HIS A 239 31.28 -25.09 11.70
C HIS A 239 31.64 -23.60 11.61
N VAL A 240 32.54 -23.27 10.71
CA VAL A 240 33.01 -21.90 10.49
C VAL A 240 32.65 -21.47 9.06
N LEU A 241 31.99 -20.35 8.92
CA LEU A 241 31.75 -19.70 7.64
C LEU A 241 32.87 -18.68 7.37
N ASN A 242 33.74 -19.00 6.45
CA ASN A 242 34.73 -18.03 5.96
C ASN A 242 34.13 -17.20 4.84
N ILE A 243 34.05 -15.90 5.02
CA ILE A 243 33.55 -14.93 4.03
C ILE A 243 34.80 -14.26 3.43
N TYR A 244 34.94 -14.36 2.11
CA TYR A 244 36.07 -13.76 1.37
C TYR A 244 35.61 -12.38 0.88
N SER A 245 35.87 -11.36 1.68
CA SER A 245 35.48 -9.98 1.39
C SER A 245 36.44 -9.00 2.05
N ASP A 246 36.77 -7.92 1.36
CA ASP A 246 37.55 -6.80 1.93
C ASP A 246 36.69 -5.94 2.88
N ASN A 247 35.39 -6.21 2.96
CA ASN A 247 34.49 -5.45 3.81
C ASN A 247 34.46 -6.04 5.23
N ASN A 248 35.12 -5.39 6.16
CA ASN A 248 35.17 -5.76 7.57
C ASN A 248 33.78 -5.71 8.29
N ALA A 249 32.79 -5.05 7.69
CA ALA A 249 31.46 -4.96 8.27
C ALA A 249 30.79 -6.35 8.43
N TYR A 250 31.17 -7.34 7.61
CA TYR A 250 30.68 -8.73 7.77
C TYR A 250 31.08 -9.35 9.10
N ALA A 251 32.22 -9.01 9.68
CA ALA A 251 32.64 -9.50 10.99
C ALA A 251 31.71 -9.02 12.12
N ASN A 252 31.10 -7.85 11.96
CA ASN A 252 30.17 -7.26 12.92
C ASN A 252 28.71 -7.69 12.69
N LEU A 253 28.42 -8.25 11.53
CA LEU A 253 27.04 -8.65 11.16
C LEU A 253 26.46 -9.66 12.15
N PHE A 254 27.25 -10.66 12.55
CA PHE A 254 26.82 -11.71 13.50
C PHE A 254 26.70 -11.22 14.95
N LYS A 255 27.07 -9.96 15.23
CA LYS A 255 26.83 -9.30 16.51
C LYS A 255 25.54 -8.47 16.49
N THR A 256 24.93 -8.32 15.32
CA THR A 256 23.69 -7.56 15.17
C THR A 256 22.51 -8.44 15.61
N ASP A 257 21.73 -7.93 16.53
CA ASP A 257 20.47 -8.57 16.91
C ASP A 257 19.43 -8.31 15.81
N PHE A 258 18.95 -9.37 15.20
CA PHE A 258 17.89 -9.32 14.19
C PHE A 258 16.49 -9.59 14.77
N GLY A 259 16.36 -9.76 16.09
CA GLY A 259 15.11 -9.96 16.82
C GLY A 259 14.76 -11.41 17.04
#